data_18241bd9c6790e788f30bfa283628997
#
_entry.id   18241bd9c6790e788f30bfa283628997
#
_cell.length_a   1.000
_cell.length_b   1.000
_cell.length_c   1.000
_cell.angle_alpha   90.00
_cell.angle_beta   90.00
_cell.angle_gamma   90.00
#
_symmetry.space_group_name_H-M   'P 1'
#
loop_
_entity.id
_entity.type
_entity.pdbx_description
1 polymer ?
#
loop_
_entity_poly.entity_id
_entity_poly.type
_entity_poly.pdbx_seq_one_letter_code
_entity_poly.pdbx_strand_id
1 'polypeptide(L)'
;MFKKYFAILLFVFLLSGAAFALEFSADTISTYKGEHETKGKIYFKPDKYRMDMKAHEDMIMITRVDKKVIWNIMPAQKMYMEMPFNLKNKPKVEEKYEGEIDRKLVGNETIDGHPTKKYRITYKSDNEKHQVYQWFATDINFPVKTSAIDGSWSQEFKNIKMGSQPDSLFEVPAGYKKIQMPGGMNFK
;
A
#
# COMPACT_ATOMS: atom_id res chain seq x y z
N MET A 1 60.73 21.75 29.94
CA MET A 1 60.27 21.28 28.63
C MET A 1 58.90 20.56 28.81
N PHE A 2 57.79 21.27 28.62
CA PHE A 2 56.44 20.68 28.74
C PHE A 2 55.94 20.31 27.35
N LYS A 3 55.79 19.00 27.09
CA LYS A 3 55.12 18.49 25.89
C LYS A 3 53.61 18.54 26.09
N LYS A 4 52.94 19.46 25.40
CA LYS A 4 51.47 19.54 25.31
C LYS A 4 50.97 18.45 24.36
N TYR A 5 50.29 17.42 24.87
CA TYR A 5 49.51 16.49 24.06
C TYR A 5 48.17 17.10 23.78
N PHE A 6 47.97 17.45 22.50
CA PHE A 6 46.66 17.93 21.99
C PHE A 6 45.86 16.68 21.60
N ALA A 7 44.92 16.28 22.44
CA ALA A 7 44.02 15.18 22.13
C ALA A 7 42.92 15.70 21.19
N ILE A 8 42.98 15.32 19.91
CA ILE A 8 41.90 15.56 18.95
C ILE A 8 40.82 14.53 19.24
N LEU A 9 39.70 14.98 19.83
CA LEU A 9 38.49 14.20 20.02
C LEU A 9 37.75 14.12 18.68
N LEU A 10 37.93 13.01 17.94
CA LEU A 10 37.21 12.73 16.71
C LEU A 10 35.79 12.36 17.06
N PHE A 11 34.87 13.34 16.94
CA PHE A 11 33.42 13.13 17.14
C PHE A 11 32.89 12.44 15.87
N VAL A 12 32.87 11.11 15.88
CA VAL A 12 32.22 10.32 14.83
C VAL A 12 30.72 10.48 14.99
N PHE A 13 30.13 11.36 14.19
CA PHE A 13 28.67 11.41 14.00
C PHE A 13 28.27 10.12 13.27
N LEU A 14 27.85 9.11 14.02
CA LEU A 14 27.08 7.99 13.46
C LEU A 14 25.74 8.54 13.00
N LEU A 15 25.67 8.98 11.74
CA LEU A 15 24.41 9.14 11.02
C LEU A 15 23.82 7.73 10.89
N SER A 16 23.12 7.28 11.94
CA SER A 16 22.19 6.18 11.83
C SER A 16 21.09 6.67 10.87
N GLY A 17 21.26 6.34 9.58
CA GLY A 17 20.20 6.50 8.59
C GLY A 17 19.03 5.69 9.09
N ALA A 18 18.07 6.35 9.75
CA ALA A 18 16.79 5.75 10.03
C ALA A 18 16.21 5.37 8.67
N ALA A 19 16.16 4.08 8.38
CA ALA A 19 15.36 3.57 7.28
C ALA A 19 13.92 3.97 7.62
N PHE A 20 13.47 5.10 7.08
CA PHE A 20 12.09 5.52 7.24
C PHE A 20 11.24 4.42 6.60
N ALA A 21 10.49 3.71 7.43
CA ALA A 21 9.50 2.78 6.96
C ALA A 21 8.56 3.55 6.02
N LEU A 22 8.22 2.96 4.87
CA LEU A 22 7.33 3.56 3.89
C LEU A 22 5.98 3.88 4.54
N GLU A 23 5.67 5.16 4.72
CA GLU A 23 4.37 5.63 5.16
C GLU A 23 3.88 6.69 4.19
N PHE A 24 2.61 6.61 3.77
CA PHE A 24 2.02 7.56 2.85
C PHE A 24 0.50 7.58 2.91
N SER A 25 -0.11 8.61 2.30
CA SER A 25 -1.50 8.61 1.88
C SER A 25 -1.59 8.94 0.39
N ALA A 26 -2.62 8.41 -0.29
CA ALA A 26 -2.88 8.69 -1.69
C ALA A 26 -4.37 8.53 -2.02
N ASP A 27 -4.83 9.19 -3.07
CA ASP A 27 -6.10 8.87 -3.70
C ASP A 27 -5.90 7.63 -4.58
N THR A 28 -6.87 6.74 -4.61
CA THR A 28 -6.84 5.52 -5.42
C THR A 28 -7.92 5.57 -6.49
N ILE A 29 -7.56 5.14 -7.70
CA ILE A 29 -8.47 4.97 -8.82
C ILE A 29 -8.32 3.53 -9.31
N SER A 30 -9.39 2.76 -9.24
CA SER A 30 -9.44 1.40 -9.78
C SER A 30 -10.46 1.34 -10.90
N THR A 31 -10.04 0.76 -12.03
CA THR A 31 -10.88 0.60 -13.22
C THR A 31 -10.94 -0.87 -13.58
N TYR A 32 -12.14 -1.38 -13.85
CA TYR A 32 -12.38 -2.73 -14.35
C TYR A 32 -13.16 -2.64 -15.65
N LYS A 33 -12.81 -3.48 -16.63
CA LYS A 33 -13.45 -3.47 -17.94
C LYS A 33 -14.96 -3.72 -17.83
N GLY A 34 -15.75 -2.77 -18.34
CA GLY A 34 -17.21 -2.81 -18.27
C GLY A 34 -17.83 -2.29 -16.97
N GLU A 35 -17.03 -1.84 -16.01
CA GLU A 35 -17.49 -1.28 -14.76
C GLU A 35 -17.15 0.21 -14.65
N HIS A 36 -17.83 0.89 -13.73
CA HIS A 36 -17.51 2.27 -13.40
C HIS A 36 -16.19 2.35 -12.61
N GLU A 37 -15.48 3.45 -12.80
CA GLU A 37 -14.28 3.78 -12.05
C GLU A 37 -14.60 3.88 -10.55
N THR A 38 -13.88 3.12 -9.73
CA THR A 38 -13.99 3.20 -8.27
C THR A 38 -12.91 4.10 -7.72
N LYS A 39 -13.31 5.10 -6.93
CA LYS A 39 -12.42 6.06 -6.26
C LYS A 39 -12.36 5.77 -4.78
N GLY A 40 -11.18 5.98 -4.20
CA GLY A 40 -10.95 5.81 -2.78
C GLY A 40 -9.77 6.60 -2.28
N LYS A 41 -9.42 6.37 -1.03
CA LYS A 41 -8.22 6.91 -0.41
C LYS A 41 -7.52 5.83 0.40
N ILE A 42 -6.19 5.74 0.25
CA ILE A 42 -5.37 4.85 1.04
C ILE A 42 -4.53 5.64 2.04
N TYR A 43 -4.36 5.08 3.24
CA TYR A 43 -3.36 5.44 4.23
C TYR A 43 -2.56 4.18 4.53
N PHE A 44 -1.25 4.27 4.43
CA PHE A 44 -0.37 3.10 4.50
C PHE A 44 0.74 3.26 5.54
N LYS A 45 0.92 2.21 6.31
CA LYS A 45 2.10 1.89 7.14
C LYS A 45 2.49 0.42 6.86
N PRO A 46 3.73 -0.02 7.12
CA PRO A 46 4.17 -1.38 6.79
C PRO A 46 3.35 -2.50 7.43
N ASP A 47 2.82 -2.26 8.63
CA ASP A 47 2.08 -3.22 9.47
C ASP A 47 0.57 -2.98 9.51
N LYS A 48 0.09 -1.91 8.88
CA LYS A 48 -1.32 -1.55 8.84
C LYS A 48 -1.64 -0.62 7.67
N TYR A 49 -2.82 -0.76 7.11
CA TYR A 49 -3.30 0.15 6.09
C TYR A 49 -4.82 0.30 6.16
N ARG A 50 -5.27 1.46 5.73
CA ARG A 50 -6.68 1.83 5.65
C ARG A 50 -7.02 2.21 4.22
N MET A 51 -8.14 1.73 3.73
CA MET A 51 -8.72 2.11 2.45
C MET A 51 -10.13 2.62 2.66
N ASP A 52 -10.34 3.89 2.33
CA ASP A 52 -11.67 4.52 2.31
C ASP A 52 -12.19 4.42 0.89
N MET A 53 -13.26 3.68 0.68
CA MET A 53 -13.89 3.46 -0.62
C MET A 53 -15.21 4.21 -0.68
N LYS A 54 -15.37 5.00 -1.75
CA LYS A 54 -16.64 5.65 -2.09
C LYS A 54 -17.33 4.83 -3.15
N ALA A 55 -18.40 4.17 -2.75
CA ALA A 55 -19.28 3.41 -3.63
C ALA A 55 -20.71 3.92 -3.42
N HIS A 56 -21.72 3.06 -3.62
CA HIS A 56 -23.11 3.39 -3.29
C HIS A 56 -23.30 3.69 -1.79
N GLU A 57 -22.53 2.99 -0.94
CA GLU A 57 -22.34 3.32 0.48
C GLU A 57 -20.85 3.43 0.78
N ASP A 58 -20.49 4.40 1.62
CA ASP A 58 -19.10 4.57 2.06
C ASP A 58 -18.68 3.36 2.89
N MET A 59 -17.54 2.77 2.52
CA MET A 59 -16.93 1.65 3.24
C MET A 59 -15.50 1.98 3.61
N ILE A 60 -15.10 1.62 4.82
CA ILE A 60 -13.71 1.74 5.26
C ILE A 60 -13.20 0.34 5.57
N MET A 61 -12.11 -0.05 4.91
CA MET A 61 -11.39 -1.27 5.23
C MET A 61 -10.11 -0.91 5.97
N ILE A 62 -9.93 -1.45 7.17
CA ILE A 62 -8.68 -1.32 7.93
C ILE A 62 -8.06 -2.71 8.07
N THR A 63 -6.84 -2.86 7.57
CA THR A 63 -6.06 -4.09 7.74
C THR A 63 -4.98 -3.85 8.79
N ARG A 64 -4.96 -4.72 9.79
CA ARG A 64 -3.99 -4.76 10.87
C ARG A 64 -3.16 -6.03 10.73
N VAL A 65 -2.04 -5.93 10.01
CA VAL A 65 -1.09 -7.05 9.84
C VAL A 65 -0.54 -7.49 11.20
N ASP A 66 -0.24 -6.50 12.05
CA ASP A 66 0.23 -6.68 13.43
C ASP A 66 -0.77 -7.45 14.32
N LYS A 67 -2.08 -7.24 14.09
CA LYS A 67 -3.18 -7.92 14.82
C LYS A 67 -3.74 -9.13 14.06
N LYS A 68 -3.31 -9.36 12.81
CA LYS A 68 -3.81 -10.41 11.89
C LYS A 68 -5.32 -10.34 11.64
N VAL A 69 -5.87 -9.13 11.55
CA VAL A 69 -7.30 -8.89 11.31
C VAL A 69 -7.54 -7.86 10.22
N ILE A 70 -8.72 -7.94 9.61
CA ILE A 70 -9.30 -6.92 8.75
C ILE A 70 -10.59 -6.45 9.39
N TRP A 71 -10.78 -5.14 9.49
CA TRP A 71 -12.04 -4.54 9.87
C TRP A 71 -12.70 -3.90 8.65
N ASN A 72 -13.89 -4.39 8.29
CA ASN A 72 -14.77 -3.74 7.34
C ASN A 72 -15.77 -2.89 8.11
N ILE A 73 -15.66 -1.59 7.97
CA ILE A 73 -16.40 -0.59 8.73
C ILE A 73 -17.47 0.01 7.82
N MET A 74 -18.69 0.08 8.31
CA MET A 74 -19.87 0.69 7.68
C MET A 74 -20.21 1.97 8.46
N PRO A 75 -19.73 3.15 8.01
CA PRO A 75 -19.89 4.39 8.77
C PRO A 75 -21.34 4.80 8.99
N ALA A 76 -22.18 4.64 7.98
CA ALA A 76 -23.60 5.01 8.04
C ALA A 76 -24.35 4.27 9.16
N GLN A 77 -24.03 2.99 9.38
CA GLN A 77 -24.64 2.13 10.39
C GLN A 77 -23.91 2.14 11.75
N LYS A 78 -22.73 2.76 11.79
CA LYS A 78 -21.80 2.69 12.95
C LYS A 78 -21.52 1.24 13.38
N MET A 79 -21.29 0.37 12.40
CA MET A 79 -21.01 -1.05 12.60
C MET A 79 -19.71 -1.44 11.92
N TYR A 80 -19.10 -2.55 12.37
CA TYR A 80 -17.97 -3.14 11.70
C TYR A 80 -17.99 -4.68 11.81
N MET A 81 -17.41 -5.32 10.79
CA MET A 81 -17.11 -6.75 10.78
C MET A 81 -15.62 -6.95 10.92
N GLU A 82 -15.23 -7.97 11.69
CA GLU A 82 -13.84 -8.40 11.81
C GLU A 82 -13.65 -9.73 11.12
N MET A 83 -12.61 -9.80 10.29
CA MET A 83 -12.22 -10.99 9.55
C MET A 83 -10.74 -11.30 9.80
N PRO A 84 -10.33 -12.58 9.72
CA PRO A 84 -8.91 -12.93 9.77
C PRO A 84 -8.18 -12.37 8.54
N PHE A 85 -6.98 -11.82 8.76
CA PHE A 85 -6.11 -11.36 7.69
C PHE A 85 -5.23 -12.51 7.18
N ASN A 86 -5.20 -12.70 5.86
CA ASN A 86 -4.27 -13.57 5.20
C ASN A 86 -3.15 -12.74 4.55
N LEU A 87 -1.88 -13.06 4.84
CA LEU A 87 -0.72 -12.37 4.30
C LEU A 87 -0.68 -12.32 2.77
N LYS A 88 -1.32 -13.28 2.08
CA LYS A 88 -1.46 -13.27 0.61
C LYS A 88 -2.20 -12.03 0.08
N ASN A 89 -3.00 -11.37 0.91
CA ASN A 89 -3.81 -10.20 0.53
C ASN A 89 -3.16 -8.86 0.91
N LYS A 90 -1.85 -8.85 1.24
CA LYS A 90 -1.12 -7.61 1.50
C LYS A 90 -1.04 -6.76 0.23
N PRO A 91 -1.27 -5.42 0.30
CA PRO A 91 -1.08 -4.54 -0.84
C PRO A 91 0.34 -4.65 -1.38
N LYS A 92 0.46 -4.71 -2.69
CA LYS A 92 1.77 -4.78 -3.38
C LYS A 92 2.29 -3.37 -3.61
N VAL A 93 2.95 -2.83 -2.61
CA VAL A 93 3.56 -1.48 -2.62
C VAL A 93 5.08 -1.52 -2.84
N GLU A 94 5.65 -2.71 -3.06
CA GLU A 94 7.07 -2.92 -3.27
C GLU A 94 7.40 -2.82 -4.77
N GLU A 95 8.64 -2.43 -5.09
CA GLU A 95 9.11 -2.44 -6.47
C GLU A 95 9.03 -3.85 -7.06
N LYS A 96 9.53 -4.83 -6.31
CA LYS A 96 9.55 -6.23 -6.75
C LYS A 96 8.21 -6.91 -6.47
N TYR A 97 7.65 -7.51 -7.51
CA TYR A 97 6.43 -8.30 -7.42
C TYR A 97 6.70 -9.66 -6.78
N GLU A 98 5.82 -10.10 -5.87
CA GLU A 98 5.90 -11.45 -5.31
C GLU A 98 5.77 -12.50 -6.42
N GLY A 99 6.66 -13.49 -6.44
CA GLY A 99 6.70 -14.51 -7.49
C GLY A 99 7.20 -13.99 -8.84
N GLU A 100 7.84 -12.80 -8.89
CA GLU A 100 8.39 -12.23 -10.11
C GLU A 100 9.42 -13.15 -10.76
N ILE A 101 9.18 -13.47 -12.06
CA ILE A 101 10.04 -14.31 -12.87
C ILE A 101 10.88 -13.46 -13.83
N ASP A 102 10.26 -12.41 -14.39
CA ASP A 102 10.89 -11.53 -15.38
C ASP A 102 10.36 -10.10 -15.24
N ARG A 103 11.26 -9.13 -15.47
CA ARG A 103 10.96 -7.70 -15.47
C ARG A 103 11.64 -7.04 -16.66
N LYS A 104 10.88 -6.50 -17.57
CA LYS A 104 11.38 -5.83 -18.75
C LYS A 104 10.95 -4.37 -18.78
N LEU A 105 11.92 -3.45 -18.83
CA LEU A 105 11.65 -2.03 -19.06
C LEU A 105 11.06 -1.89 -20.48
N VAL A 106 9.90 -1.25 -20.59
CA VAL A 106 9.19 -1.05 -21.87
C VAL A 106 8.98 0.43 -22.21
N GLY A 107 9.28 1.34 -21.28
CA GLY A 107 9.21 2.78 -21.55
C GLY A 107 9.38 3.62 -20.30
N ASN A 108 9.35 4.93 -20.49
CA ASN A 108 9.31 5.93 -19.42
C ASN A 108 8.11 6.85 -19.69
N GLU A 109 7.39 7.18 -18.65
CA GLU A 109 6.21 8.06 -18.71
C GLU A 109 6.20 8.96 -17.46
N THR A 110 5.41 10.01 -17.47
CA THR A 110 5.13 10.81 -16.27
C THR A 110 3.70 10.53 -15.82
N ILE A 111 3.51 10.08 -14.59
CA ILE A 111 2.21 9.79 -13.99
C ILE A 111 2.03 10.68 -12.77
N ASP A 112 0.97 11.48 -12.74
CA ASP A 112 0.63 12.41 -11.64
C ASP A 112 1.82 13.31 -11.20
N GLY A 113 2.63 13.76 -12.18
CA GLY A 113 3.82 14.59 -11.95
C GLY A 113 5.09 13.80 -11.60
N HIS A 114 5.02 12.49 -11.38
CA HIS A 114 6.16 11.66 -11.05
C HIS A 114 6.81 11.04 -12.30
N PRO A 115 8.13 11.13 -12.48
CA PRO A 115 8.85 10.43 -13.55
C PRO A 115 8.82 8.93 -13.25
N THR A 116 8.30 8.13 -14.17
CA THR A 116 8.13 6.68 -13.98
C THR A 116 8.88 5.86 -15.01
N LYS A 117 9.33 4.69 -14.58
CA LYS A 117 9.75 3.59 -15.44
C LYS A 117 8.59 2.61 -15.58
N LYS A 118 8.17 2.35 -16.82
CA LYS A 118 7.13 1.37 -17.12
C LYS A 118 7.76 0.01 -17.35
N TYR A 119 7.39 -0.95 -16.54
CA TYR A 119 7.85 -2.33 -16.65
C TYR A 119 6.72 -3.24 -17.10
N ARG A 120 7.05 -4.22 -17.96
CA ARG A 120 6.25 -5.42 -18.12
C ARG A 120 6.81 -6.47 -17.17
N ILE A 121 5.98 -6.94 -16.24
CA ILE A 121 6.35 -7.90 -15.22
C ILE A 121 5.63 -9.22 -15.51
N THR A 122 6.36 -10.31 -15.47
CA THR A 122 5.81 -11.66 -15.44
C THR A 122 6.02 -12.24 -14.05
N TYR A 123 4.96 -12.72 -13.42
CA TYR A 123 5.02 -13.33 -12.09
C TYR A 123 4.19 -14.62 -12.05
N LYS A 124 4.48 -15.47 -11.07
CA LYS A 124 3.77 -16.72 -10.81
C LYS A 124 2.93 -16.59 -9.55
N SER A 125 1.64 -16.88 -9.65
CA SER A 125 0.72 -17.00 -8.53
C SER A 125 -0.17 -18.22 -8.75
N ASP A 126 -0.41 -19.00 -7.69
CA ASP A 126 -1.25 -20.22 -7.73
C ASP A 126 -0.91 -21.19 -8.88
N ASN A 127 0.40 -21.34 -9.15
CA ASN A 127 0.97 -22.13 -10.26
C ASN A 127 0.70 -21.61 -11.69
N GLU A 128 0.06 -20.45 -11.84
CA GLU A 128 -0.18 -19.81 -13.13
C GLU A 128 0.77 -18.63 -13.35
N LYS A 129 1.06 -18.36 -14.63
CA LYS A 129 1.84 -17.19 -15.05
C LYS A 129 0.90 -16.03 -15.35
N HIS A 130 1.16 -14.91 -14.75
CA HIS A 130 0.44 -13.66 -14.96
C HIS A 130 1.38 -12.59 -15.49
N GLN A 131 0.83 -11.61 -16.20
CA GLN A 131 1.57 -10.46 -16.68
C GLN A 131 0.82 -9.17 -16.36
N VAL A 132 1.60 -8.16 -15.95
CA VAL A 132 1.09 -6.81 -15.65
C VAL A 132 2.05 -5.75 -16.20
N TYR A 133 1.54 -4.57 -16.40
CA TYR A 133 2.35 -3.36 -16.46
C TYR A 133 2.42 -2.71 -15.07
N GLN A 134 3.60 -2.25 -14.68
CA GLN A 134 3.82 -1.45 -13.48
C GLN A 134 4.57 -0.18 -13.87
N TRP A 135 4.07 0.96 -13.40
CA TRP A 135 4.74 2.25 -13.51
C TRP A 135 5.33 2.59 -12.14
N PHE A 136 6.65 2.56 -12.08
CA PHE A 136 7.41 2.78 -10.86
C PHE A 136 8.00 4.19 -10.86
N ALA A 137 7.54 5.05 -9.95
CA ALA A 137 8.03 6.41 -9.77
C ALA A 137 9.41 6.39 -9.10
N THR A 138 10.40 6.97 -9.80
CA THR A 138 11.80 6.90 -9.39
C THR A 138 12.19 7.95 -8.34
N ASP A 139 11.42 9.02 -8.24
CA ASP A 139 11.62 10.13 -7.30
C ASP A 139 11.11 9.81 -5.88
N ILE A 140 10.05 9.00 -5.78
CA ILE A 140 9.45 8.58 -4.50
C ILE A 140 9.62 7.09 -4.21
N ASN A 141 10.29 6.35 -5.11
CA ASN A 141 10.54 4.91 -4.99
C ASN A 141 9.27 4.09 -4.73
N PHE A 142 8.23 4.30 -5.55
CA PHE A 142 6.90 3.75 -5.32
C PHE A 142 6.17 3.37 -6.64
N PRO A 143 5.42 2.23 -6.69
CA PRO A 143 4.60 1.88 -7.85
C PRO A 143 3.31 2.73 -7.87
N VAL A 144 3.26 3.73 -8.74
CA VAL A 144 2.12 4.66 -8.83
C VAL A 144 0.97 4.14 -9.67
N LYS A 145 1.20 3.13 -10.54
CA LYS A 145 0.16 2.50 -11.35
C LYS A 145 0.51 1.06 -11.67
N THR A 146 -0.50 0.23 -11.69
CA THR A 146 -0.42 -1.16 -12.17
C THR A 146 -1.65 -1.46 -13.03
N SER A 147 -1.48 -2.22 -14.10
CA SER A 147 -2.61 -2.66 -14.94
C SER A 147 -2.39 -4.06 -15.50
N ALA A 148 -3.47 -4.74 -15.84
CA ALA A 148 -3.42 -5.90 -16.71
C ALA A 148 -2.83 -5.53 -18.07
N ILE A 149 -2.18 -6.51 -18.75
CA ILE A 149 -1.63 -6.31 -20.10
C ILE A 149 -2.73 -6.01 -21.12
N ASP A 150 -3.88 -6.65 -20.99
CA ASP A 150 -5.05 -6.51 -21.87
C ASP A 150 -5.94 -5.31 -21.50
N GLY A 151 -5.56 -4.54 -20.47
CA GLY A 151 -6.33 -3.40 -19.98
C GLY A 151 -7.63 -3.76 -19.26
N SER A 152 -7.83 -5.03 -18.90
CA SER A 152 -9.05 -5.47 -18.20
C SER A 152 -9.24 -4.85 -16.82
N TRP A 153 -8.15 -4.45 -16.18
CA TRP A 153 -8.15 -3.70 -14.94
C TRP A 153 -6.94 -2.78 -14.83
N SER A 154 -7.09 -1.72 -14.05
CA SER A 154 -5.96 -0.89 -13.61
C SER A 154 -6.20 -0.36 -12.20
N GLN A 155 -5.11 -0.11 -11.50
CA GLN A 155 -5.08 0.62 -10.24
C GLN A 155 -4.03 1.72 -10.34
N GLU A 156 -4.41 2.94 -9.93
CA GLU A 156 -3.55 4.13 -9.97
C GLU A 156 -3.62 4.85 -8.63
N PHE A 157 -2.47 5.34 -8.17
CA PHE A 157 -2.35 6.21 -7.00
C PHE A 157 -2.08 7.64 -7.47
N LYS A 158 -2.84 8.59 -6.93
CA LYS A 158 -2.71 10.03 -7.21
C LYS A 158 -2.56 10.83 -5.94
N ASN A 159 -2.10 12.06 -6.07
CA ASN A 159 -1.94 12.97 -4.93
C ASN A 159 -1.16 12.32 -3.77
N ILE A 160 -0.10 11.58 -4.10
CA ILE A 160 0.68 10.81 -3.11
C ILE A 160 1.37 11.78 -2.16
N LYS A 161 1.15 11.57 -0.86
CA LYS A 161 1.78 12.34 0.22
C LYS A 161 2.60 11.39 1.07
N MET A 162 3.91 11.42 0.87
CA MET A 162 4.87 10.67 1.69
C MET A 162 4.95 11.29 3.09
N GLY A 163 5.05 10.46 4.11
CA GLY A 163 5.22 10.87 5.51
C GLY A 163 4.33 10.14 6.48
N SER A 164 4.59 10.38 7.76
CA SER A 164 3.96 9.67 8.88
C SER A 164 2.43 9.78 8.87
N GLN A 165 1.78 8.66 9.12
CA GLN A 165 0.32 8.57 9.21
C GLN A 165 -0.10 8.41 10.69
N PRO A 166 -1.09 9.18 11.20
CA PRO A 166 -1.58 9.03 12.57
C PRO A 166 -2.11 7.62 12.86
N ASP A 167 -1.73 7.03 13.97
CA ASP A 167 -2.18 5.69 14.36
C ASP A 167 -3.69 5.56 14.54
N SER A 168 -4.35 6.65 14.93
CA SER A 168 -5.81 6.70 15.06
C SER A 168 -6.57 6.40 13.77
N LEU A 169 -5.95 6.58 12.60
CA LEU A 169 -6.55 6.22 11.31
C LEU A 169 -6.75 4.71 11.16
N PHE A 170 -5.99 3.91 11.89
CA PHE A 170 -5.95 2.46 11.76
C PHE A 170 -6.68 1.74 12.92
N GLU A 171 -7.56 2.43 13.62
CA GLU A 171 -8.40 1.86 14.67
C GLU A 171 -9.88 1.99 14.31
N VAL A 172 -10.70 1.08 14.85
CA VAL A 172 -12.16 1.20 14.75
C VAL A 172 -12.60 2.45 15.52
N PRO A 173 -13.40 3.35 14.93
CA PRO A 173 -13.84 4.54 15.62
C PRO A 173 -14.69 4.21 16.87
N ALA A 174 -14.59 5.05 17.90
CA ALA A 174 -15.37 4.87 19.12
C ALA A 174 -16.88 4.85 18.84
N GLY A 175 -17.62 4.01 19.54
CA GLY A 175 -19.07 3.89 19.41
C GLY A 175 -19.56 2.98 18.27
N TYR A 176 -18.64 2.35 17.52
CA TYR A 176 -19.01 1.36 16.52
C TYR A 176 -19.28 -0.01 17.16
N LYS A 177 -20.29 -0.72 16.68
CA LYS A 177 -20.68 -2.04 17.17
C LYS A 177 -20.12 -3.13 16.26
N LYS A 178 -19.47 -4.13 16.87
CA LYS A 178 -19.04 -5.34 16.14
C LYS A 178 -20.27 -6.17 15.78
N ILE A 179 -20.36 -6.58 14.52
CA ILE A 179 -21.37 -7.52 14.04
C ILE A 179 -20.68 -8.79 13.52
N GLN A 180 -21.37 -9.92 13.61
CA GLN A 180 -20.92 -11.17 12.99
C GLN A 180 -21.46 -11.27 11.57
N MET A 181 -20.70 -11.92 10.68
CA MET A 181 -21.23 -12.23 9.36
C MET A 181 -22.48 -13.10 9.46
N PRO A 182 -23.57 -12.76 8.76
CA PRO A 182 -24.68 -13.68 8.62
C PRO A 182 -24.18 -14.95 7.92
N GLY A 183 -24.32 -16.11 8.57
CA GLY A 183 -24.15 -17.41 7.93
C GLY A 183 -22.77 -18.07 8.04
N GLY A 184 -21.94 -17.78 9.05
CA GLY A 184 -20.83 -18.70 9.47
C GLY A 184 -19.88 -19.14 8.34
N MET A 185 -19.52 -18.28 7.39
CA MET A 185 -18.49 -18.61 6.41
C MET A 185 -17.14 -18.72 7.10
N ASN A 186 -16.74 -19.95 7.41
CA ASN A 186 -15.38 -20.28 7.81
C ASN A 186 -14.50 -20.21 6.56
N PHE A 187 -13.74 -19.13 6.41
CA PHE A 187 -12.63 -19.12 5.48
C PHE A 187 -11.55 -20.08 6.01
N LYS A 188 -11.42 -21.23 5.36
CA LYS A 188 -10.30 -22.16 5.55
C LYS A 188 -9.11 -21.73 4.70
#